data_1d97fce99882d3362c78aa1e5ce25c9c
#
_entry.id   1d97fce99882d3362c78aa1e5ce25c9c
#
_cell.length_a   1.000
_cell.length_b   1.000
_cell.length_c   1.000
_cell.angle_alpha   90.00
_cell.angle_beta   90.00
_cell.angle_gamma   90.00
#
_symmetry.space_group_name_H-M   'P 1'
#
loop_
_entity.id
_entity.type
_entity.pdbx_description
1 polymer ?
#
loop_
_entity_poly.entity_id
_entity_poly.type
_entity_poly.pdbx_seq_one_letter_code
_entity_poly.pdbx_strand_id
1 'polypeptide(L)'
;MKWYPWLRPAYEKLVESYQAGRGHHALLIQALPGMGDEALCYALSRYLLCQQPEGHKSCGHCRGCQLMQAGTHPDYYTLTPDKGKSSLGVDAVREVSEKLYEHSRLGGAKVVWIADAALLTDAAANALLKTLEEPPEQTWFFLASPEPARLLATLRSRCRLHHLAPPSESYAMSWLSREVTASQEALLTALRLNAGSPGAALALLQSERWAQREALCQALMDSLHTGDWYALLTALNHEQAPARLHWLATLLVDALKRQHGAP
;
A
#
# COMPACT_ATOMS: atom_id res chain seq x y z
N MET A 1 11.64 -3.11 -7.28
CA MET A 1 10.23 -2.75 -7.02
C MET A 1 9.38 -3.13 -8.24
N LYS A 2 8.26 -3.83 -8.06
CA LYS A 2 7.39 -4.28 -9.16
C LYS A 2 6.36 -3.20 -9.48
N TRP A 3 6.31 -2.76 -10.75
CA TRP A 3 5.27 -1.87 -11.25
C TRP A 3 4.02 -2.66 -11.65
N TYR A 4 2.85 -2.14 -11.29
CA TYR A 4 1.57 -2.75 -11.65
C TYR A 4 0.83 -1.91 -12.70
N PRO A 5 0.25 -2.55 -13.75
CA PRO A 5 -0.36 -1.80 -14.86
C PRO A 5 -1.52 -0.90 -14.46
N TRP A 6 -2.28 -1.25 -13.43
CA TRP A 6 -3.42 -0.43 -12.94
C TRP A 6 -2.99 0.87 -12.24
N LEU A 7 -1.69 1.05 -11.92
CA LEU A 7 -1.18 2.28 -11.34
C LEU A 7 -1.07 3.41 -12.37
N ARG A 8 -1.02 3.06 -13.65
CA ARG A 8 -0.72 4.02 -14.72
C ARG A 8 -1.70 5.20 -14.76
N PRO A 9 -3.03 5.03 -14.72
CA PRO A 9 -3.97 6.16 -14.76
C PRO A 9 -3.81 7.10 -13.56
N ALA A 10 -3.59 6.54 -12.36
CA ALA A 10 -3.36 7.33 -11.15
C ALA A 10 -2.04 8.11 -11.25
N TYR A 11 -0.99 7.46 -11.72
CA TYR A 11 0.32 8.07 -11.92
C TYR A 11 0.27 9.24 -12.91
N GLU A 12 -0.30 9.04 -14.10
CA GLU A 12 -0.40 10.07 -15.15
C GLU A 12 -1.18 11.28 -14.63
N LYS A 13 -2.33 11.06 -13.99
CA LYS A 13 -3.16 12.13 -13.40
C LYS A 13 -2.41 12.93 -12.32
N LEU A 14 -1.63 12.25 -11.48
CA LEU A 14 -0.85 12.93 -10.44
C LEU A 14 0.29 13.74 -11.06
N VAL A 15 1.03 13.18 -12.03
CA VAL A 15 2.09 13.89 -12.74
C VAL A 15 1.56 15.12 -13.47
N GLU A 16 0.43 15.03 -14.17
CA GLU A 16 -0.24 16.18 -14.79
C GLU A 16 -0.57 17.28 -13.78
N SER A 17 -1.01 16.89 -12.58
CA SER A 17 -1.28 17.86 -11.50
C SER A 17 0.00 18.57 -11.06
N TYR A 18 1.13 17.87 -10.95
CA TYR A 18 2.42 18.47 -10.61
C TYR A 18 2.95 19.37 -11.73
N GLN A 19 2.87 18.93 -12.99
CA GLN A 19 3.25 19.73 -14.16
C GLN A 19 2.45 21.05 -14.26
N ALA A 20 1.16 20.99 -13.92
CA ALA A 20 0.29 22.16 -13.94
C ALA A 20 0.43 23.07 -12.69
N GLY A 21 1.41 22.82 -11.81
CA GLY A 21 1.60 23.60 -10.59
C GLY A 21 0.46 23.44 -9.56
N ARG A 22 -0.40 22.43 -9.71
CA ARG A 22 -1.54 22.15 -8.83
C ARG A 22 -1.29 20.91 -7.94
N GLY A 23 -0.09 20.35 -7.99
CA GLY A 23 0.32 19.24 -7.13
C GLY A 23 0.32 19.68 -5.67
N HIS A 24 -0.31 18.89 -4.80
CA HIS A 24 -0.28 19.16 -3.37
C HIS A 24 1.04 18.67 -2.78
N HIS A 25 1.66 19.47 -1.91
CA HIS A 25 2.95 19.13 -1.30
C HIS A 25 2.90 17.89 -0.39
N ALA A 26 1.74 17.53 0.16
CA ALA A 26 1.54 16.35 0.99
C ALA A 26 0.40 15.48 0.42
N LEU A 27 0.75 14.29 -0.07
CA LEU A 27 -0.19 13.33 -0.64
C LEU A 27 -0.31 12.14 0.31
N LEU A 28 -1.54 11.89 0.79
CA LEU A 28 -1.88 10.71 1.59
C LEU A 28 -2.55 9.68 0.69
N ILE A 29 -1.86 8.57 0.42
CA ILE A 29 -2.38 7.50 -0.44
C ILE A 29 -3.10 6.47 0.42
N GLN A 30 -4.38 6.31 0.16
CA GLN A 30 -5.18 5.22 0.69
C GLN A 30 -5.20 4.07 -0.30
N ALA A 31 -4.60 2.96 0.06
CA ALA A 31 -4.54 1.76 -0.77
C ALA A 31 -4.73 0.50 0.07
N LEU A 32 -5.39 -0.49 -0.51
CA LEU A 32 -5.39 -1.84 0.06
C LEU A 32 -3.99 -2.46 -0.06
N PRO A 33 -3.60 -3.37 0.84
CA PRO A 33 -2.36 -4.13 0.70
C PRO A 33 -2.26 -4.77 -0.69
N GLY A 34 -1.08 -4.72 -1.30
CA GLY A 34 -0.85 -5.30 -2.64
C GLY A 34 -1.33 -4.45 -3.82
N MET A 35 -1.82 -3.24 -3.59
CA MET A 35 -2.20 -2.33 -4.66
C MET A 35 -1.01 -1.65 -5.34
N GLY A 36 0.15 -1.60 -4.68
CA GLY A 36 1.38 -1.03 -5.23
C GLY A 36 1.54 0.47 -5.00
N ASP A 37 0.99 0.99 -3.92
CA ASP A 37 1.13 2.36 -3.44
C ASP A 37 2.60 2.78 -3.30
N GLU A 38 3.45 1.89 -2.80
CA GLU A 38 4.90 2.10 -2.74
C GLU A 38 5.51 2.31 -4.14
N ALA A 39 5.11 1.49 -5.13
CA ALA A 39 5.61 1.64 -6.50
C ALA A 39 5.10 2.93 -7.15
N LEU A 40 3.86 3.34 -6.86
CA LEU A 40 3.30 4.62 -7.29
C LEU A 40 4.09 5.80 -6.71
N CYS A 41 4.29 5.81 -5.39
CA CYS A 41 5.04 6.87 -4.72
C CYS A 41 6.50 6.93 -5.17
N TYR A 42 7.14 5.78 -5.35
CA TYR A 42 8.50 5.72 -5.89
C TYR A 42 8.59 6.29 -7.32
N ALA A 43 7.64 5.97 -8.18
CA ALA A 43 7.60 6.50 -9.54
C ALA A 43 7.37 8.02 -9.56
N LEU A 44 6.47 8.54 -8.71
CA LEU A 44 6.27 9.98 -8.52
C LEU A 44 7.52 10.66 -7.97
N SER A 45 8.18 10.05 -6.99
CA SER A 45 9.45 10.55 -6.43
C SER A 45 10.53 10.64 -7.50
N ARG A 46 10.68 9.60 -8.32
CA ARG A 46 11.61 9.59 -9.45
C ARG A 46 11.32 10.69 -10.48
N TYR A 47 10.03 10.96 -10.70
CA TYR A 47 9.62 12.04 -11.61
C TYR A 47 10.01 13.41 -11.05
N LEU A 48 9.70 13.69 -9.79
CA LEU A 48 9.99 14.97 -9.13
C LEU A 48 11.50 15.23 -8.93
N LEU A 49 12.28 14.18 -8.69
CA LEU A 49 13.73 14.23 -8.51
C LEU A 49 14.50 14.15 -9.82
N CYS A 50 13.79 13.97 -10.95
CA CYS A 50 14.42 13.93 -12.27
C CYS A 50 14.79 15.34 -12.74
N GLN A 51 16.03 15.54 -13.13
CA GLN A 51 16.51 16.83 -13.62
C GLN A 51 16.03 17.17 -15.04
N GLN A 52 15.60 16.16 -15.80
CA GLN A 52 15.17 16.29 -17.21
C GLN A 52 13.98 15.36 -17.49
N PRO A 53 12.80 15.60 -16.87
CA PRO A 53 11.63 14.75 -17.12
C PRO A 53 11.13 14.93 -18.55
N GLU A 54 10.72 13.81 -19.19
CA GLU A 54 10.19 13.77 -20.55
C GLU A 54 8.69 13.40 -20.51
N GLY A 55 7.82 14.36 -20.79
CA GLY A 55 6.39 14.16 -20.65
C GLY A 55 6.02 13.70 -19.23
N HIS A 56 5.41 12.52 -19.10
CA HIS A 56 5.07 11.94 -17.78
C HIS A 56 6.17 11.02 -17.23
N LYS A 57 7.37 10.98 -17.81
CA LYS A 57 8.40 10.01 -17.41
C LYS A 57 9.64 10.70 -16.86
N SER A 58 10.27 10.07 -15.86
CA SER A 58 11.65 10.40 -15.51
C SER A 58 12.58 9.91 -16.63
N CYS A 59 13.60 10.70 -16.99
CA CYS A 59 14.48 10.38 -18.15
C CYS A 59 15.31 9.09 -17.98
N GLY A 60 15.53 8.64 -16.73
CA GLY A 60 16.25 7.40 -16.43
C GLY A 60 17.79 7.51 -16.45
N HIS A 61 18.37 8.56 -17.01
CA HIS A 61 19.81 8.69 -17.23
C HIS A 61 20.47 9.89 -16.53
N CYS A 62 19.72 10.89 -16.08
CA CYS A 62 20.32 12.00 -15.33
C CYS A 62 20.83 11.54 -13.97
N ARG A 63 21.65 12.38 -13.33
CA ARG A 63 22.25 12.08 -12.02
C ARG A 63 21.21 11.72 -10.96
N GLY A 64 20.09 12.47 -10.88
CA GLY A 64 18.98 12.17 -9.96
C GLY A 64 18.38 10.79 -10.21
N CYS A 65 18.10 10.44 -11.48
CA CYS A 65 17.56 9.12 -11.82
C CYS A 65 18.52 7.97 -11.49
N GLN A 66 19.82 8.14 -11.72
CA GLN A 66 20.82 7.12 -11.38
C GLN A 66 20.92 6.90 -9.88
N LEU A 67 20.92 7.97 -9.08
CA LEU A 67 20.95 7.89 -7.62
C LEU A 67 19.67 7.30 -7.06
N MET A 68 18.50 7.60 -7.63
CA MET A 68 17.24 6.93 -7.25
C MET A 68 17.29 5.43 -7.55
N GLN A 69 17.81 5.02 -8.68
CA GLN A 69 17.97 3.59 -9.02
C GLN A 69 18.95 2.88 -8.07
N ALA A 70 20.01 3.56 -7.67
CA ALA A 70 20.98 3.05 -6.70
C ALA A 70 20.48 3.07 -5.25
N GLY A 71 19.32 3.71 -4.96
CA GLY A 71 18.80 3.87 -3.60
C GLY A 71 19.60 4.84 -2.73
N THR A 72 20.38 5.74 -3.32
CA THR A 72 21.31 6.65 -2.64
C THR A 72 21.07 8.11 -2.95
N HIS A 73 19.87 8.49 -3.38
CA HIS A 73 19.56 9.87 -3.70
C HIS A 73 19.53 10.73 -2.40
N PRO A 74 20.36 11.79 -2.30
CA PRO A 74 20.54 12.52 -1.05
C PRO A 74 19.31 13.34 -0.62
N ASP A 75 18.42 13.67 -1.57
CA ASP A 75 17.20 14.43 -1.34
C ASP A 75 15.92 13.55 -1.33
N TYR A 76 16.10 12.23 -1.23
CA TYR A 76 15.02 11.26 -1.04
C TYR A 76 15.13 10.62 0.34
N TYR A 77 14.17 10.92 1.19
CA TYR A 77 14.13 10.49 2.58
C TYR A 77 13.04 9.45 2.77
N THR A 78 13.38 8.30 3.33
CA THR A 78 12.41 7.26 3.68
C THR A 78 12.31 7.16 5.18
N LEU A 79 11.10 7.34 5.70
CA LEU A 79 10.78 7.19 7.12
C LEU A 79 10.12 5.83 7.34
N THR A 80 10.85 4.93 7.97
CA THR A 80 10.42 3.59 8.37
C THR A 80 10.84 3.34 9.81
N PRO A 81 10.13 2.49 10.55
CA PRO A 81 10.57 2.08 11.88
C PRO A 81 11.98 1.47 11.85
N ASP A 82 12.76 1.72 12.88
CA ASP A 82 14.06 1.06 13.07
C ASP A 82 13.90 -0.47 13.17
N LYS A 83 14.96 -1.19 12.88
CA LYS A 83 14.97 -2.66 13.04
C LYS A 83 14.56 -3.05 14.47
N GLY A 84 13.52 -3.89 14.54
CA GLY A 84 12.97 -4.38 15.81
C GLY A 84 11.97 -3.45 16.49
N LYS A 85 11.66 -2.29 15.91
CA LYS A 85 10.59 -1.40 16.39
C LYS A 85 9.34 -1.55 15.53
N SER A 86 8.18 -1.46 16.15
CA SER A 86 6.86 -1.51 15.49
C SER A 86 6.29 -0.13 15.22
N SER A 87 6.96 0.95 15.62
CA SER A 87 6.50 2.32 15.47
C SER A 87 7.62 3.25 15.03
N LEU A 88 7.24 4.34 14.35
CA LEU A 88 8.14 5.39 13.90
C LEU A 88 8.20 6.50 14.96
N GLY A 89 9.35 6.64 15.59
CA GLY A 89 9.57 7.60 16.67
C GLY A 89 9.79 9.03 16.20
N VAL A 90 9.69 9.97 17.13
CA VAL A 90 9.78 11.42 16.89
C VAL A 90 11.18 11.85 16.41
N ASP A 91 12.24 11.20 16.85
CA ASP A 91 13.61 11.61 16.53
C ASP A 91 13.94 11.44 15.04
N ALA A 92 13.49 10.33 14.43
CA ALA A 92 13.63 10.12 12.99
C ALA A 92 12.89 11.19 12.16
N VAL A 93 11.72 11.61 12.62
CA VAL A 93 10.94 12.68 11.96
C VAL A 93 11.63 14.02 12.11
N ARG A 94 12.16 14.34 13.30
CA ARG A 94 12.90 15.59 13.55
C ARG A 94 14.16 15.68 12.69
N GLU A 95 14.95 14.61 12.66
CA GLU A 95 16.19 14.56 11.85
C GLU A 95 15.88 14.82 10.35
N VAL A 96 14.85 14.19 9.80
CA VAL A 96 14.45 14.44 8.41
C VAL A 96 13.93 15.87 8.26
N SER A 97 13.09 16.36 9.18
CA SER A 97 12.55 17.72 9.12
C SER A 97 13.66 18.79 9.11
N GLU A 98 14.71 18.64 9.91
CA GLU A 98 15.87 19.53 9.90
C GLU A 98 16.57 19.55 8.55
N LYS A 99 16.82 18.38 7.95
CA LYS A 99 17.43 18.25 6.62
C LYS A 99 16.59 18.87 5.50
N LEU A 100 15.26 18.93 5.65
CA LEU A 100 14.39 19.55 4.67
C LEU A 100 14.56 21.09 4.60
N TYR A 101 15.01 21.74 5.67
CA TYR A 101 15.31 23.17 5.66
C TYR A 101 16.70 23.50 5.09
N GLU A 102 17.56 22.50 4.90
CA GLU A 102 18.80 22.66 4.16
C GLU A 102 18.54 22.80 2.65
N HIS A 103 19.53 23.34 1.92
CA HIS A 103 19.47 23.34 0.46
C HIS A 103 19.50 21.92 -0.10
N SER A 104 18.71 21.67 -1.15
CA SER A 104 18.75 20.42 -1.88
C SER A 104 20.17 20.16 -2.42
N ARG A 105 20.66 18.93 -2.27
CA ARG A 105 22.03 18.56 -2.65
C ARG A 105 22.23 18.52 -4.17
N LEU A 106 21.16 18.34 -4.93
CA LEU A 106 21.17 18.35 -6.39
C LEU A 106 20.47 19.57 -7.01
N GLY A 107 20.11 20.56 -6.18
CA GLY A 107 19.49 21.80 -6.65
C GLY A 107 18.05 21.65 -7.15
N GLY A 108 17.33 20.60 -6.71
CA GLY A 108 15.97 20.33 -7.14
C GLY A 108 15.02 20.02 -5.99
N ALA A 109 14.04 19.16 -6.25
CA ALA A 109 13.06 18.75 -5.26
C ALA A 109 13.67 17.93 -4.12
N LYS A 110 12.98 17.94 -2.97
CA LYS A 110 13.17 17.03 -1.85
C LYS A 110 11.90 16.20 -1.66
N VAL A 111 12.03 14.92 -1.43
CA VAL A 111 10.89 14.02 -1.28
C VAL A 111 11.02 13.21 0.00
N VAL A 112 9.95 13.15 0.78
CA VAL A 112 9.81 12.31 1.98
C VAL A 112 8.79 11.23 1.71
N TRP A 113 9.18 9.98 1.91
CA TRP A 113 8.30 8.82 1.81
C TRP A 113 8.07 8.19 3.19
N ILE A 114 6.81 8.05 3.57
CA ILE A 114 6.35 7.36 4.79
C ILE A 114 5.48 6.19 4.36
N ALA A 115 6.04 4.97 4.43
CA ALA A 115 5.42 3.76 3.89
C ALA A 115 4.12 3.36 4.60
N ASP A 116 4.03 3.62 5.91
CA ASP A 116 2.79 3.48 6.67
C ASP A 116 2.71 4.58 7.74
N ALA A 117 1.85 5.55 7.48
CA ALA A 117 1.64 6.68 8.38
C ALA A 117 0.96 6.27 9.71
N ALA A 118 0.32 5.09 9.77
CA ALA A 118 -0.26 4.57 11.01
C ALA A 118 0.81 4.11 12.02
N LEU A 119 2.05 3.91 11.58
CA LEU A 119 3.17 3.57 12.45
C LEU A 119 3.80 4.79 13.15
N LEU A 120 3.43 6.01 12.76
CA LEU A 120 3.86 7.22 13.45
C LEU A 120 3.33 7.22 14.89
N THR A 121 4.21 7.45 15.87
CA THR A 121 3.74 7.78 17.21
C THR A 121 3.05 9.14 17.20
N ASP A 122 2.18 9.45 18.17
CA ASP A 122 1.53 10.76 18.27
C ASP A 122 2.54 11.90 18.32
N ALA A 123 3.65 11.71 19.04
CA ALA A 123 4.74 12.69 19.09
C ALA A 123 5.42 12.88 17.72
N ALA A 124 5.63 11.81 16.96
CA ALA A 124 6.18 11.86 15.61
C ALA A 124 5.24 12.55 14.63
N ALA A 125 3.95 12.19 14.67
CA ALA A 125 2.92 12.82 13.85
C ALA A 125 2.81 14.33 14.15
N ASN A 126 2.78 14.72 15.43
CA ASN A 126 2.75 16.12 15.82
C ASN A 126 4.01 16.89 15.40
N ALA A 127 5.20 16.28 15.47
CA ALA A 127 6.44 16.91 15.00
C ALA A 127 6.41 17.20 13.48
N LEU A 128 5.72 16.35 12.70
CA LEU A 128 5.59 16.52 11.25
C LEU A 128 4.65 17.66 10.86
N LEU A 129 3.66 18.00 11.73
CA LEU A 129 2.60 18.96 11.40
C LEU A 129 3.14 20.33 10.97
N LYS A 130 4.16 20.84 11.66
CA LYS A 130 4.76 22.16 11.33
C LYS A 130 5.32 22.16 9.91
N THR A 131 6.05 21.11 9.53
CA THR A 131 6.65 21.01 8.20
C THR A 131 5.59 20.76 7.11
N LEU A 132 4.47 20.14 7.47
CA LEU A 132 3.34 19.97 6.55
C LEU A 132 2.51 21.24 6.36
N GLU A 133 2.46 22.13 7.37
CA GLU A 133 1.78 23.41 7.26
C GLU A 133 2.57 24.41 6.42
N GLU A 134 3.86 24.48 6.66
CA GLU A 134 4.79 25.40 6.01
C GLU A 134 5.97 24.62 5.42
N PRO A 135 5.74 23.86 4.33
CA PRO A 135 6.79 23.05 3.74
C PRO A 135 7.87 23.94 3.12
N PRO A 136 9.17 23.57 3.29
CA PRO A 136 10.24 24.22 2.56
C PRO A 136 10.02 24.11 1.05
N GLU A 137 10.61 25.06 0.29
CA GLU A 137 10.48 25.08 -1.17
C GLU A 137 10.80 23.74 -1.82
N GLN A 138 10.02 23.35 -2.83
CA GLN A 138 10.17 22.12 -3.60
C GLN A 138 10.24 20.85 -2.74
N THR A 139 9.53 20.84 -1.61
CA THR A 139 9.46 19.68 -0.72
C THR A 139 8.12 18.97 -0.86
N TRP A 140 8.19 17.64 -1.05
CA TRP A 140 7.03 16.80 -1.31
C TRP A 140 6.97 15.67 -0.31
N PHE A 141 5.78 15.42 0.24
CA PHE A 141 5.53 14.34 1.19
C PHE A 141 4.57 13.33 0.57
N PHE A 142 4.99 12.07 0.55
CA PHE A 142 4.14 10.95 0.21
C PHE A 142 3.96 10.08 1.44
N LEU A 143 2.72 9.92 1.87
CA LEU A 143 2.34 9.08 2.99
C LEU A 143 1.39 7.99 2.47
N ALA A 144 1.56 6.75 2.92
CA ALA A 144 0.56 5.72 2.67
C ALA A 144 -0.14 5.31 3.97
N SER A 145 -1.38 4.92 3.86
CA SER A 145 -2.13 4.26 4.92
C SER A 145 -3.30 3.48 4.34
N PRO A 146 -3.51 2.22 4.72
CA PRO A 146 -4.71 1.49 4.33
C PRO A 146 -5.97 2.04 5.00
N GLU A 147 -5.82 2.60 6.20
CA GLU A 147 -6.92 3.12 7.03
C GLU A 147 -6.66 4.56 7.49
N PRO A 148 -6.83 5.58 6.60
CA PRO A 148 -6.58 6.97 6.96
C PRO A 148 -7.39 7.48 8.16
N ALA A 149 -8.54 6.87 8.43
CA ALA A 149 -9.38 7.23 9.57
C ALA A 149 -8.70 7.01 10.93
N ARG A 150 -7.70 6.13 11.01
CA ARG A 150 -6.90 5.87 12.22
C ARG A 150 -5.81 6.91 12.46
N LEU A 151 -5.48 7.72 11.46
CA LEU A 151 -4.48 8.79 11.60
C LEU A 151 -5.06 9.97 12.38
N LEU A 152 -4.18 10.70 13.07
CA LEU A 152 -4.57 11.97 13.71
C LEU A 152 -5.30 12.87 12.70
N ALA A 153 -6.43 13.41 13.10
CA ALA A 153 -7.24 14.29 12.27
C ALA A 153 -6.44 15.52 11.79
N THR A 154 -5.55 16.02 12.64
CA THR A 154 -4.63 17.13 12.36
C THR A 154 -3.61 16.80 11.26
N LEU A 155 -3.09 15.57 11.21
CA LEU A 155 -2.21 15.11 10.14
C LEU A 155 -3.00 14.96 8.84
N ARG A 156 -4.16 14.30 8.91
CA ARG A 156 -5.02 14.03 7.75
C ARG A 156 -5.52 15.30 7.08
N SER A 157 -5.87 16.33 7.84
CA SER A 157 -6.38 17.61 7.30
C SER A 157 -5.34 18.39 6.50
N ARG A 158 -4.05 18.11 6.68
CA ARG A 158 -2.94 18.76 5.97
C ARG A 158 -2.45 17.99 4.75
N CYS A 159 -3.01 16.80 4.53
CA CYS A 159 -2.69 15.97 3.39
C CYS A 159 -3.86 15.91 2.39
N ARG A 160 -3.53 15.88 1.11
CA ARG A 160 -4.53 15.57 0.08
C ARG A 160 -4.70 14.06 -0.01
N LEU A 161 -5.88 13.58 0.34
CA LEU A 161 -6.20 12.16 0.22
C LEU A 161 -6.33 11.77 -1.26
N HIS A 162 -5.62 10.71 -1.64
CA HIS A 162 -5.73 10.04 -2.93
C HIS A 162 -6.09 8.57 -2.70
N HIS A 163 -7.31 8.20 -3.09
CA HIS A 163 -7.76 6.82 -3.00
C HIS A 163 -7.30 6.04 -4.24
N LEU A 164 -6.48 5.01 -4.03
CA LEU A 164 -6.04 4.07 -5.04
C LEU A 164 -7.03 2.90 -5.08
N ALA A 165 -8.08 3.06 -5.88
CA ALA A 165 -9.12 2.04 -6.02
C ALA A 165 -8.60 0.79 -6.72
N PRO A 166 -9.07 -0.41 -6.33
CA PRO A 166 -8.81 -1.63 -7.08
C PRO A 166 -9.30 -1.51 -8.53
N PRO A 167 -8.62 -2.18 -9.49
CA PRO A 167 -9.12 -2.26 -10.85
C PRO A 167 -10.42 -3.07 -10.92
N SER A 168 -11.11 -3.04 -12.07
CA SER A 168 -12.30 -3.88 -12.26
C SER A 168 -11.98 -5.37 -12.07
N GLU A 169 -12.95 -6.14 -11.57
CA GLU A 169 -12.79 -7.58 -11.35
C GLU A 169 -12.32 -8.30 -12.61
N SER A 170 -12.86 -7.95 -13.77
CA SER A 170 -12.46 -8.54 -15.06
C SER A 170 -11.01 -8.24 -15.42
N TYR A 171 -10.54 -7.01 -15.17
CA TYR A 171 -9.16 -6.63 -15.40
C TYR A 171 -8.21 -7.36 -14.43
N ALA A 172 -8.56 -7.40 -13.15
CA ALA A 172 -7.80 -8.10 -12.12
C ALA A 172 -7.67 -9.59 -12.40
N MET A 173 -8.76 -10.24 -12.80
CA MET A 173 -8.78 -11.66 -13.19
C MET A 173 -7.91 -11.94 -14.41
N SER A 174 -8.00 -11.09 -15.45
CA SER A 174 -7.16 -11.20 -16.64
C SER A 174 -5.66 -11.03 -16.32
N TRP A 175 -5.31 -10.19 -15.36
CA TRP A 175 -3.93 -10.03 -14.92
C TRP A 175 -3.47 -11.24 -14.09
N LEU A 176 -4.26 -11.67 -13.10
CA LEU A 176 -3.94 -12.81 -12.23
C LEU A 176 -3.72 -14.10 -13.02
N SER A 177 -4.55 -14.37 -14.03
CA SER A 177 -4.42 -15.57 -14.87
C SER A 177 -3.11 -15.66 -15.67
N ARG A 178 -2.42 -14.53 -15.84
CA ARG A 178 -1.09 -14.46 -16.47
C ARG A 178 0.06 -14.60 -15.47
N GLU A 179 -0.18 -14.26 -14.20
CA GLU A 179 0.85 -14.26 -13.16
C GLU A 179 0.93 -15.61 -12.42
N VAL A 180 -0.17 -16.36 -12.34
CA VAL A 180 -0.23 -17.63 -11.62
C VAL A 180 -1.18 -18.62 -12.31
N THR A 181 -0.78 -19.89 -12.32
CA THR A 181 -1.63 -20.98 -12.82
C THR A 181 -2.53 -21.47 -11.69
N ALA A 182 -3.82 -21.13 -11.77
CA ALA A 182 -4.85 -21.57 -10.83
C ALA A 182 -6.21 -21.65 -11.54
N SER A 183 -7.19 -22.33 -10.96
CA SER A 183 -8.55 -22.35 -11.50
C SER A 183 -9.19 -20.98 -11.45
N GLN A 184 -10.13 -20.70 -12.36
CA GLN A 184 -10.86 -19.43 -12.36
C GLN A 184 -11.58 -19.16 -11.03
N GLU A 185 -12.08 -20.21 -10.40
CA GLU A 185 -12.73 -20.13 -9.09
C GLU A 185 -11.73 -19.73 -7.99
N ALA A 186 -10.53 -20.31 -7.99
CA ALA A 186 -9.47 -19.98 -7.05
C ALA A 186 -9.02 -18.52 -7.22
N LEU A 187 -8.81 -18.06 -8.47
CA LEU A 187 -8.45 -16.69 -8.78
C LEU A 187 -9.50 -15.70 -8.27
N LEU A 188 -10.76 -15.96 -8.57
CA LEU A 188 -11.88 -15.11 -8.16
C LEU A 188 -12.04 -15.07 -6.64
N THR A 189 -11.94 -16.22 -6.00
CA THR A 189 -12.03 -16.34 -4.54
C THR A 189 -10.90 -15.56 -3.87
N ALA A 190 -9.65 -15.74 -4.32
CA ALA A 190 -8.50 -15.02 -3.80
C ALA A 190 -8.65 -13.50 -3.99
N LEU A 191 -9.16 -13.06 -5.14
CA LEU A 191 -9.39 -11.65 -5.43
C LEU A 191 -10.45 -11.05 -4.50
N ARG A 192 -11.57 -11.71 -4.30
CA ARG A 192 -12.67 -11.26 -3.43
C ARG A 192 -12.27 -11.25 -1.95
N LEU A 193 -11.51 -12.23 -1.49
CA LEU A 193 -10.95 -12.28 -0.13
C LEU A 193 -10.01 -11.09 0.16
N ASN A 194 -9.40 -10.52 -0.88
CA ASN A 194 -8.52 -9.36 -0.77
C ASN A 194 -9.18 -8.06 -1.27
N ALA A 195 -10.51 -7.97 -1.18
CA ALA A 195 -11.30 -6.78 -1.55
C ALA A 195 -10.97 -6.22 -2.95
N GLY A 196 -10.66 -7.09 -3.90
CA GLY A 196 -10.34 -6.73 -5.28
C GLY A 196 -8.87 -6.34 -5.52
N SER A 197 -7.98 -6.45 -4.53
CA SER A 197 -6.55 -6.19 -4.71
C SER A 197 -5.84 -7.35 -5.43
N PRO A 198 -5.36 -7.16 -6.68
CA PRO A 198 -4.75 -8.25 -7.43
C PRO A 198 -3.39 -8.70 -6.88
N GLY A 199 -2.59 -7.77 -6.36
CA GLY A 199 -1.29 -8.10 -5.79
C GLY A 199 -1.39 -8.89 -4.49
N ALA A 200 -2.36 -8.57 -3.62
CA ALA A 200 -2.62 -9.35 -2.41
C ALA A 200 -3.21 -10.73 -2.75
N ALA A 201 -4.10 -10.80 -3.75
CA ALA A 201 -4.64 -12.07 -4.24
C ALA A 201 -3.52 -12.99 -4.79
N LEU A 202 -2.59 -12.44 -5.57
CA LEU A 202 -1.43 -13.17 -6.08
C LEU A 202 -0.55 -13.68 -4.93
N ALA A 203 -0.24 -12.83 -3.96
CA ALA A 203 0.56 -13.21 -2.79
C ALA A 203 -0.11 -14.32 -1.97
N LEU A 204 -1.44 -14.30 -1.84
CA LEU A 204 -2.20 -15.34 -1.17
C LEU A 204 -2.10 -16.68 -1.92
N LEU A 205 -2.31 -16.66 -3.25
CA LEU A 205 -2.28 -17.87 -4.11
C LEU A 205 -0.90 -18.52 -4.18
N GLN A 206 0.17 -17.71 -4.11
CA GLN A 206 1.56 -18.20 -4.15
C GLN A 206 2.09 -18.64 -2.79
N SER A 207 1.36 -18.40 -1.71
CA SER A 207 1.77 -18.75 -0.35
C SER A 207 1.15 -20.06 0.12
N GLU A 208 1.76 -20.70 1.12
CA GLU A 208 1.18 -21.84 1.81
C GLU A 208 -0.19 -21.55 2.45
N ARG A 209 -0.50 -20.28 2.66
CA ARG A 209 -1.78 -19.83 3.22
C ARG A 209 -2.97 -20.22 2.36
N TRP A 210 -2.80 -20.34 1.03
CA TRP A 210 -3.86 -20.81 0.16
C TRP A 210 -4.23 -22.28 0.47
N ALA A 211 -3.22 -23.17 0.53
CA ALA A 211 -3.44 -24.58 0.90
C ALA A 211 -4.03 -24.72 2.32
N GLN A 212 -3.58 -23.89 3.27
CA GLN A 212 -4.14 -23.86 4.62
C GLN A 212 -5.61 -23.44 4.64
N ARG A 213 -6.01 -22.50 3.79
CA ARG A 213 -7.41 -22.12 3.63
C ARG A 213 -8.24 -23.24 3.02
N GLU A 214 -7.74 -23.92 2.00
CA GLU A 214 -8.42 -25.07 1.40
C GLU A 214 -8.62 -26.19 2.43
N ALA A 215 -7.60 -26.51 3.23
CA ALA A 215 -7.70 -27.46 4.32
C ALA A 215 -8.74 -27.05 5.39
N LEU A 216 -8.83 -25.77 5.72
CA LEU A 216 -9.84 -25.25 6.64
C LEU A 216 -11.26 -25.39 6.05
N CYS A 217 -11.44 -25.10 4.76
CA CYS A 217 -12.72 -25.30 4.08
C CYS A 217 -13.14 -26.76 4.10
N GLN A 218 -12.20 -27.68 3.83
CA GLN A 218 -12.46 -29.12 3.87
C GLN A 218 -12.84 -29.56 5.29
N ALA A 219 -12.09 -29.15 6.32
CA ALA A 219 -12.42 -29.47 7.71
C ALA A 219 -13.80 -28.95 8.13
N LEU A 220 -14.21 -27.77 7.65
CA LEU A 220 -15.53 -27.23 7.86
C LEU A 220 -16.61 -28.11 7.20
N MET A 221 -16.42 -28.49 5.95
CA MET A 221 -17.34 -29.35 5.22
C MET A 221 -17.51 -30.73 5.89
N ASP A 222 -16.38 -31.32 6.29
CA ASP A 222 -16.39 -32.61 6.99
C ASP A 222 -17.12 -32.51 8.34
N SER A 223 -16.89 -31.44 9.10
CA SER A 223 -17.59 -31.18 10.38
C SER A 223 -19.10 -30.99 10.19
N LEU A 224 -19.53 -30.34 9.11
CA LEU A 224 -20.94 -30.18 8.77
C LEU A 224 -21.60 -31.52 8.41
N HIS A 225 -20.89 -32.44 7.74
CA HIS A 225 -21.41 -33.75 7.37
C HIS A 225 -21.44 -34.77 8.53
N THR A 226 -20.40 -34.74 9.37
CA THR A 226 -20.23 -35.71 10.46
C THR A 226 -20.84 -35.27 11.78
N GLY A 227 -21.04 -33.96 11.97
CA GLY A 227 -21.41 -33.35 13.27
C GLY A 227 -20.24 -33.25 14.25
N ASP A 228 -19.02 -33.68 13.84
CA ASP A 228 -17.82 -33.58 14.67
C ASP A 228 -17.07 -32.26 14.38
N TRP A 229 -17.10 -31.38 15.36
CA TRP A 229 -16.46 -30.05 15.28
C TRP A 229 -15.05 -30.03 15.84
N TYR A 230 -14.55 -31.14 16.37
CA TYR A 230 -13.22 -31.18 16.97
C TYR A 230 -12.10 -30.96 15.95
N ALA A 231 -12.26 -31.54 14.76
CA ALA A 231 -11.30 -31.34 13.66
C ALA A 231 -11.22 -29.86 13.25
N LEU A 232 -12.35 -29.15 13.17
CA LEU A 232 -12.39 -27.74 12.86
C LEU A 232 -11.71 -26.89 13.95
N LEU A 233 -11.96 -27.20 15.23
CA LEU A 233 -11.30 -26.51 16.34
C LEU A 233 -9.78 -26.69 16.29
N THR A 234 -9.31 -27.88 15.97
CA THR A 234 -7.88 -28.17 15.79
C THR A 234 -7.29 -27.36 14.63
N ALA A 235 -8.02 -27.26 13.52
CA ALA A 235 -7.61 -26.45 12.37
C ALA A 235 -7.56 -24.94 12.67
N LEU A 236 -8.41 -24.44 13.58
CA LEU A 236 -8.44 -23.04 14.00
C LEU A 236 -7.38 -22.70 15.05
N ASN A 237 -6.98 -23.64 15.90
CA ASN A 237 -6.00 -23.45 16.96
C ASN A 237 -4.56 -23.44 16.43
N HIS A 238 -4.14 -22.30 15.90
CA HIS A 238 -2.85 -22.12 15.24
C HIS A 238 -2.34 -20.70 15.47
N GLU A 239 -1.04 -20.45 15.32
CA GLU A 239 -0.44 -19.10 15.41
C GLU A 239 -1.13 -18.06 14.47
N GLN A 240 -1.67 -18.54 13.34
CA GLN A 240 -2.41 -17.71 12.40
C GLN A 240 -3.94 -17.73 12.63
N ALA A 241 -4.40 -18.02 13.84
CA ALA A 241 -5.82 -18.06 14.19
C ALA A 241 -6.62 -16.84 13.71
N PRO A 242 -6.14 -15.58 13.84
CA PRO A 242 -6.88 -14.41 13.35
C PRO A 242 -7.19 -14.47 11.85
N ALA A 243 -6.23 -14.91 11.01
CA ALA A 243 -6.44 -15.04 9.57
C ALA A 243 -7.43 -16.18 9.25
N ARG A 244 -7.33 -17.30 9.95
CA ARG A 244 -8.23 -18.46 9.78
C ARG A 244 -9.65 -18.14 10.20
N LEU A 245 -9.84 -17.42 11.30
CA LEU A 245 -11.14 -16.91 11.74
C LEU A 245 -11.74 -15.93 10.74
N HIS A 246 -10.92 -15.07 10.15
CA HIS A 246 -11.37 -14.17 9.08
C HIS A 246 -11.88 -14.95 7.86
N TRP A 247 -11.18 -15.99 7.41
CA TRP A 247 -11.65 -16.86 6.32
C TRP A 247 -12.96 -17.56 6.66
N LEU A 248 -13.08 -18.09 7.89
CA LEU A 248 -14.32 -18.72 8.35
C LEU A 248 -15.48 -17.72 8.37
N ALA A 249 -15.27 -16.53 8.91
CA ALA A 249 -16.28 -15.48 8.94
C ALA A 249 -16.72 -15.09 7.51
N THR A 250 -15.79 -14.98 6.57
CA THR A 250 -16.11 -14.69 5.16
C THR A 250 -16.98 -15.78 4.54
N LEU A 251 -16.65 -17.06 4.78
CA LEU A 251 -17.46 -18.19 4.29
C LEU A 251 -18.88 -18.18 4.87
N LEU A 252 -19.02 -17.90 6.17
CA LEU A 252 -20.33 -17.80 6.82
C LEU A 252 -21.16 -16.62 6.29
N VAL A 253 -20.53 -15.47 6.05
CA VAL A 253 -21.19 -14.31 5.45
C VAL A 253 -21.66 -14.64 4.03
N ASP A 254 -20.83 -15.31 3.22
CA ASP A 254 -21.21 -15.70 1.86
C ASP A 254 -22.36 -16.73 1.86
N ALA A 255 -22.37 -17.65 2.81
CA ALA A 255 -23.49 -18.58 3.00
C ALA A 255 -24.79 -17.86 3.36
N LEU A 256 -24.73 -16.90 4.29
CA LEU A 256 -25.88 -16.07 4.67
C LEU A 256 -26.39 -15.22 3.49
N LYS A 257 -25.50 -14.60 2.72
CA LYS A 257 -25.88 -13.84 1.52
C LYS A 257 -26.65 -14.71 0.53
N ARG A 258 -26.13 -15.92 0.25
CA ARG A 258 -26.81 -16.87 -0.66
C ARG A 258 -28.19 -17.26 -0.12
N GLN A 259 -28.32 -17.53 1.19
CA GLN A 259 -29.60 -17.87 1.81
C GLN A 259 -30.63 -16.75 1.67
N HIS A 260 -30.20 -15.50 1.73
CA HIS A 260 -31.07 -14.32 1.64
C HIS A 260 -31.16 -13.73 0.23
N GLY A 261 -30.59 -14.38 -0.79
CA GLY A 261 -30.60 -13.90 -2.19
C GLY A 261 -29.88 -12.57 -2.39
N ALA A 262 -28.96 -12.21 -1.49
CA ALA A 262 -28.14 -11.02 -1.63
C ALA A 262 -26.93 -11.30 -2.54
N PRO A 263 -26.54 -10.33 -3.38
CA PRO A 263 -25.39 -10.46 -4.27
C PRO A 263 -24.04 -10.52 -3.52
#